data_16597b645883764772c6c514c474bcfc
#
_entry.id   16597b645883764772c6c514c474bcfc
#
_cell.length_a   1.000
_cell.length_b   1.000
_cell.length_c   1.000
_cell.angle_alpha   90.00
_cell.angle_beta   90.00
_cell.angle_gamma   90.00
#
_symmetry.space_group_name_H-M   'P 1'
#
loop_
_entity.id
_entity.type
_entity.pdbx_description
1 polymer ?
#
loop_
_entity_poly.entity_id
_entity_poly.type
_entity_poly.pdbx_seq_one_letter_code
_entity_poly.pdbx_strand_id
1 'polypeptide(L)'
;MVTVKVGDQNTDFMVDTGAELLVVTKPVAPLSKKTTAVTGVSGEEIIESLCQPRKCQMGGHQVIHEFLYIPECPIPLLGRDLLSKLGAQVTFSPEERPTFWMGTMTYLLSLSSPR
;
A
#
# COMPACT_ATOMS: atom_id res chain seq x y z
N MET A 1 -5.82 7.34 -6.48
CA MET A 1 -4.36 7.21 -6.22
C MET A 1 -3.97 8.14 -5.08
N VAL A 2 -3.09 7.70 -4.24
CA VAL A 2 -2.52 8.55 -3.20
C VAL A 2 -1.02 8.50 -3.30
N THR A 3 -0.36 9.62 -2.97
CA THR A 3 1.09 9.74 -3.04
C THR A 3 1.68 9.61 -1.64
N VAL A 4 2.62 8.68 -1.50
CA VAL A 4 3.36 8.47 -0.26
C VAL A 4 4.83 8.75 -0.54
N LYS A 5 5.46 9.53 0.31
CA LYS A 5 6.90 9.76 0.21
C LYS A 5 7.61 8.58 0.88
N VAL A 6 8.32 7.81 0.07
CA VAL A 6 9.08 6.64 0.52
C VAL A 6 10.56 6.99 0.42
N GLY A 7 11.23 7.12 1.56
CA GLY A 7 12.59 7.66 1.58
C GLY A 7 12.57 9.05 0.97
N ASP A 8 13.28 9.24 -0.13
CA ASP A 8 13.35 10.53 -0.83
C ASP A 8 12.47 10.60 -2.08
N GLN A 9 11.67 9.58 -2.36
CA GLN A 9 10.89 9.50 -3.58
C GLN A 9 9.40 9.48 -3.30
N ASN A 10 8.63 10.19 -4.13
CA ASN A 10 7.19 10.12 -4.11
C ASN A 10 6.72 8.94 -4.96
N THR A 11 5.87 8.11 -4.40
CA THR A 11 5.31 6.95 -5.08
C THR A 11 3.79 7.01 -5.00
N ASP A 12 3.15 6.84 -6.15
CA ASP A 12 1.68 6.82 -6.22
C ASP A 12 1.18 5.39 -6.03
N PHE A 13 0.25 5.24 -5.10
CA PHE A 13 -0.34 3.95 -4.77
C PHE A 13 -1.84 3.98 -5.01
N MET A 14 -2.38 2.84 -5.42
CA MET A 14 -3.82 2.63 -5.35
C MET A 14 -4.16 2.09 -3.96
N VAL A 15 -5.12 2.71 -3.28
CA VAL A 15 -5.58 2.21 -2.00
C VAL A 15 -6.39 0.95 -2.23
N ASP A 16 -5.95 -0.15 -1.65
CA ASP A 16 -6.59 -1.46 -1.80
C ASP A 16 -6.83 -2.07 -0.43
N THR A 17 -8.03 -1.86 0.10
CA THR A 17 -8.40 -2.40 1.42
C THR A 17 -8.52 -3.91 1.42
N GLY A 18 -8.61 -4.53 0.25
CA GLY A 18 -8.56 -5.98 0.12
C GLY A 18 -7.16 -6.56 0.19
N ALA A 19 -6.13 -5.72 0.02
CA ALA A 19 -4.75 -6.17 0.12
C ALA A 19 -4.29 -6.09 1.58
N GLU A 20 -3.71 -7.18 2.06
CA GLU A 20 -3.18 -7.22 3.42
C GLU A 20 -1.88 -6.43 3.53
N LEU A 21 -1.03 -6.50 2.50
CA LEU A 21 0.31 -5.92 2.50
C LEU A 21 0.47 -4.87 1.42
N LEU A 22 1.28 -3.86 1.73
CA LEU A 22 1.68 -2.85 0.76
C LEU A 22 2.60 -3.48 -0.28
N VAL A 23 2.32 -3.22 -1.56
CA VAL A 23 3.06 -3.78 -2.68
C VAL A 23 3.70 -2.67 -3.49
N VAL A 24 4.98 -2.83 -3.81
CA VAL A 24 5.68 -1.98 -4.77
C VAL A 24 6.06 -2.80 -5.99
N THR A 25 6.07 -2.16 -7.14
CA THR A 25 6.40 -2.80 -8.43
C THR A 25 7.84 -2.58 -8.85
N LYS A 26 8.51 -1.65 -8.17
CA LYS A 26 9.93 -1.37 -8.33
C LYS A 26 10.58 -1.37 -6.95
N PRO A 27 11.83 -1.81 -6.81
CA PRO A 27 12.48 -1.76 -5.51
C PRO A 27 12.63 -0.31 -5.04
N VAL A 28 12.04 0.00 -3.89
CA VAL A 28 12.20 1.32 -3.24
C VAL A 28 13.38 1.30 -2.27
N ALA A 29 13.94 0.13 -2.04
CA ALA A 29 15.08 -0.11 -1.18
C ALA A 29 15.72 -1.41 -1.64
N PRO A 30 16.97 -1.71 -1.21
CA PRO A 30 17.55 -3.02 -1.48
C PRO A 30 16.64 -4.14 -0.96
N LEU A 31 16.56 -5.24 -1.68
CA LEU A 31 15.78 -6.39 -1.24
C LEU A 31 16.45 -7.00 0.00
N SER A 32 15.63 -7.34 0.98
CA SER A 32 16.11 -8.03 2.17
C SER A 32 16.12 -9.52 1.93
N LYS A 33 16.63 -10.27 2.92
CA LYS A 33 16.57 -11.74 2.88
C LYS A 33 15.20 -12.26 3.30
N LYS A 34 14.33 -11.40 3.80
CA LYS A 34 12.98 -11.79 4.21
C LYS A 34 12.11 -12.03 3.00
N THR A 35 11.29 -13.06 3.09
CA THR A 35 10.29 -13.39 2.08
C THR A 35 8.96 -13.65 2.77
N THR A 36 7.88 -13.59 2.00
CA THR A 36 6.57 -13.93 2.48
C THR A 36 5.80 -14.68 1.39
N ALA A 37 4.87 -15.52 1.81
CA ALA A 37 4.00 -16.21 0.88
C ALA A 37 2.78 -15.35 0.59
N VAL A 38 2.45 -15.20 -0.68
CA VAL A 38 1.32 -14.40 -1.14
C VAL A 38 0.41 -15.32 -1.95
N THR A 39 -0.90 -15.25 -1.69
CA THR A 39 -1.86 -16.02 -2.47
C THR A 39 -2.19 -15.25 -3.74
N GLY A 40 -1.93 -15.86 -4.90
CA GLY A 40 -2.30 -15.32 -6.19
C GLY A 40 -3.78 -15.42 -6.47
N VAL A 41 -4.22 -14.80 -7.57
CA VAL A 41 -5.65 -14.80 -7.96
C VAL A 41 -6.19 -16.19 -8.27
N SER A 42 -5.33 -17.11 -8.67
CA SER A 42 -5.71 -18.50 -8.95
C SER A 42 -5.57 -19.42 -7.73
N GLY A 43 -5.26 -18.84 -6.56
CA GLY A 43 -5.16 -19.58 -5.31
C GLY A 43 -3.81 -20.17 -5.00
N GLU A 44 -2.85 -20.06 -5.91
CA GLU A 44 -1.50 -20.56 -5.67
C GLU A 44 -0.74 -19.66 -4.69
N GLU A 45 0.18 -20.24 -3.93
CA GLU A 45 1.11 -19.49 -3.12
C GLU A 45 2.36 -19.14 -3.91
N ILE A 46 2.75 -17.88 -3.83
CA ILE A 46 3.95 -17.36 -4.48
C ILE A 46 4.83 -16.76 -3.40
N ILE A 47 6.12 -17.06 -3.44
CA ILE A 47 7.08 -16.51 -2.49
C ILE A 47 7.64 -15.22 -3.07
N GLU A 48 7.46 -14.12 -2.36
CA GLU A 48 7.91 -12.80 -2.80
C GLU A 48 8.87 -12.20 -1.78
N SER A 49 9.79 -11.38 -2.28
CA SER A 49 10.79 -10.72 -1.44
C SER A 49 10.29 -9.41 -0.86
N LEU A 50 10.76 -9.09 0.33
CA LEU A 50 10.51 -7.81 0.98
C LEU A 50 11.71 -6.89 0.77
N CYS A 51 11.45 -5.61 0.55
CA CYS A 51 12.49 -4.59 0.58
C CYS A 51 12.85 -4.27 2.03
N GLN A 52 14.07 -3.79 2.24
CA GLN A 52 14.48 -3.30 3.54
C GLN A 52 13.59 -2.13 3.97
N PRO A 53 13.39 -1.93 5.29
CA PRO A 53 12.50 -0.88 5.77
C PRO A 53 12.92 0.51 5.31
N ARG A 54 11.92 1.34 5.01
CA ARG A 54 12.12 2.74 4.66
C ARG A 54 11.11 3.60 5.39
N LYS A 55 11.48 4.86 5.58
CA LYS A 55 10.60 5.85 6.17
C LYS A 55 9.53 6.23 5.15
N CYS A 56 8.28 6.20 5.57
CA CYS A 56 7.13 6.59 4.77
C CYS A 56 6.48 7.80 5.38
N GLN A 57 6.15 8.78 4.56
CA GLN A 57 5.52 10.00 5.02
C GLN A 57 4.28 10.31 4.19
N MET A 58 3.17 10.55 4.87
CA MET A 58 1.90 10.87 4.23
C MET A 58 1.02 11.64 5.22
N GLY A 59 0.45 12.76 4.78
CA GLY A 59 -0.49 13.53 5.59
C GLY A 59 0.05 13.99 6.94
N GLY A 60 1.34 14.28 7.04
CA GLY A 60 1.98 14.68 8.29
C GLY A 60 2.36 13.51 9.20
N HIS A 61 2.01 12.29 8.83
CA HIS A 61 2.38 11.09 9.56
C HIS A 61 3.63 10.46 8.96
N GLN A 62 4.46 9.89 9.81
CA GLN A 62 5.73 9.31 9.41
C GLN A 62 5.92 7.98 10.12
N VAL A 63 6.11 6.91 9.36
CA VAL A 63 6.30 5.56 9.89
C VAL A 63 7.41 4.86 9.12
N ILE A 64 7.99 3.83 9.73
CA ILE A 64 8.95 2.96 9.06
C ILE A 64 8.22 1.69 8.67
N HIS A 65 8.37 1.26 7.42
CA HIS A 65 7.62 0.13 6.91
C HIS A 65 8.45 -0.69 5.92
N GLU A 66 8.19 -1.98 5.87
CA GLU A 66 8.75 -2.90 4.88
C GLU A 66 7.79 -3.01 3.70
N PHE A 67 8.34 -3.15 2.50
CA PHE A 67 7.55 -3.17 1.27
C PHE A 67 7.68 -4.52 0.60
N LEU A 68 6.55 -5.09 0.19
CA LEU A 68 6.54 -6.31 -0.59
C LEU A 68 6.81 -5.97 -2.06
N TYR A 69 7.80 -6.61 -2.65
CA TYR A 69 8.17 -6.36 -4.04
C TYR A 69 7.54 -7.40 -4.95
N ILE A 70 6.59 -6.97 -5.77
CA ILE A 70 5.93 -7.81 -6.77
C ILE A 70 5.99 -7.08 -8.12
N PRO A 71 7.00 -7.38 -8.95
CA PRO A 71 7.14 -6.69 -10.23
C PRO A 71 6.02 -6.97 -11.22
N GLU A 72 5.32 -8.09 -11.08
CA GLU A 72 4.20 -8.45 -11.96
C GLU A 72 2.92 -7.70 -11.64
N CYS A 73 2.85 -7.04 -10.49
CA CYS A 73 1.67 -6.25 -10.13
C CYS A 73 1.60 -5.01 -11.04
N PRO A 74 0.43 -4.69 -11.61
CA PRO A 74 0.35 -3.59 -12.57
C PRO A 74 0.61 -2.22 -11.97
N ILE A 75 0.25 -2.00 -10.72
CA ILE A 75 0.48 -0.73 -10.03
C ILE A 75 0.78 -1.00 -8.56
N PRO A 76 1.49 -0.08 -7.89
CA PRO A 76 1.70 -0.19 -6.45
C PRO A 76 0.38 -0.14 -5.67
N LEU A 77 0.30 -0.95 -4.62
CA LEU A 77 -0.92 -1.07 -3.81
C LEU A 77 -0.64 -0.66 -2.37
N LEU A 78 -1.50 0.19 -1.83
CA LEU A 78 -1.44 0.60 -0.44
C LEU A 78 -2.35 -0.34 0.36
N GLY A 79 -1.75 -1.27 1.07
CA GLY A 79 -2.47 -2.30 1.78
C GLY A 79 -2.85 -1.89 3.20
N ARG A 80 -3.59 -2.78 3.87
CA ARG A 80 -4.08 -2.53 5.25
C ARG A 80 -2.96 -2.39 6.26
N ASP A 81 -1.82 -3.01 6.02
CA ASP A 81 -0.68 -2.95 6.93
C ASP A 81 -0.21 -1.51 7.15
N LEU A 82 0.03 -0.76 6.06
CA LEU A 82 0.46 0.63 6.17
C LEU A 82 -0.70 1.54 6.56
N LEU A 83 -1.89 1.29 6.02
CA LEU A 83 -3.08 2.08 6.40
C LEU A 83 -3.32 2.03 7.90
N SER A 84 -3.16 0.86 8.51
CA SER A 84 -3.31 0.72 9.96
C SER A 84 -2.25 1.49 10.74
N LYS A 85 -1.00 1.43 10.30
CA LYS A 85 0.09 2.19 10.93
C LYS A 85 -0.14 3.69 10.87
N LEU A 86 -0.72 4.17 9.79
CA LEU A 86 -1.01 5.59 9.60
C LEU A 86 -2.30 6.03 10.28
N GLY A 87 -3.05 5.09 10.85
CA GLY A 87 -4.33 5.40 11.50
C GLY A 87 -5.39 5.87 10.51
N ALA A 88 -5.31 5.41 9.28
CA ALA A 88 -6.26 5.81 8.25
C ALA A 88 -7.65 5.24 8.51
N GLN A 89 -8.67 6.00 8.14
CA GLN A 89 -10.06 5.58 8.22
C GLN A 89 -10.68 5.62 6.85
N VAL A 90 -11.52 4.63 6.53
CA VAL A 90 -12.23 4.57 5.25
C VAL A 90 -13.71 4.73 5.54
N THR A 91 -14.33 5.68 4.84
CA THR A 91 -15.75 5.96 5.00
C THR A 91 -16.48 5.64 3.70
N PHE A 92 -17.57 4.91 3.81
CA PHE A 92 -18.44 4.58 2.70
C PHE A 92 -19.76 5.31 2.87
N SER A 93 -20.21 5.96 1.81
CA SER A 93 -21.51 6.61 1.77
C SER A 93 -22.27 6.12 0.55
N PRO A 94 -23.59 5.89 0.64
CA PRO A 94 -24.36 5.50 -0.54
C PRO A 94 -24.42 6.59 -1.62
N GLU A 95 -24.15 7.83 -1.27
CA GLU A 95 -24.26 8.97 -2.17
C GLU A 95 -22.92 9.44 -2.72
N GLU A 96 -21.81 9.01 -2.12
CA GLU A 96 -20.48 9.50 -2.45
C GLU A 96 -19.54 8.36 -2.71
N ARG A 97 -18.44 8.66 -3.40
CA ARG A 97 -17.35 7.71 -3.55
C ARG A 97 -16.74 7.42 -2.18
N PRO A 98 -16.25 6.20 -1.97
CA PRO A 98 -15.52 5.91 -0.74
C PRO A 98 -14.37 6.90 -0.55
N THR A 99 -14.19 7.35 0.68
CA THR A 99 -13.10 8.24 1.04
C THR A 99 -12.28 7.60 2.15
N PHE A 100 -11.00 7.94 2.22
CA PHE A 100 -10.25 7.65 3.42
C PHE A 100 -9.55 8.93 3.89
N TRP A 101 -9.30 8.98 5.17
CA TRP A 101 -8.68 10.17 5.74
C TRP A 101 -7.74 9.77 6.86
N MET A 102 -6.80 10.66 7.07
CA MET A 102 -5.71 10.47 7.98
C MET A 102 -5.41 11.82 8.61
N GLY A 103 -5.62 11.94 9.92
CA GLY A 103 -5.56 13.23 10.58
C GLY A 103 -6.61 14.17 9.99
N THR A 104 -6.16 15.29 9.42
CA THR A 104 -7.05 16.28 8.79
C THR A 104 -7.16 16.13 7.27
N MET A 105 -6.41 15.18 6.69
CA MET A 105 -6.40 14.98 5.24
C MET A 105 -7.46 13.98 4.82
N THR A 106 -8.19 14.31 3.75
CA THR A 106 -9.22 13.44 3.18
C THR A 106 -8.88 13.14 1.73
N TYR A 107 -8.99 11.88 1.35
CA TYR A 107 -8.68 11.40 0.00
C TYR A 107 -9.87 10.67 -0.58
N LEU A 108 -10.20 10.96 -1.84
CA LEU A 108 -11.21 10.19 -2.56
C LEU A 108 -10.58 8.89 -3.05
N LEU A 109 -11.28 7.78 -2.82
CA LEU A 109 -10.82 6.49 -3.30
C LEU A 109 -11.34 6.23 -4.70
N SER A 110 -10.47 5.73 -5.56
CA SER A 110 -10.91 5.17 -6.82
C SER A 110 -11.50 3.80 -6.55
N LEU A 111 -12.63 3.49 -7.19
CA LEU A 111 -13.20 2.16 -7.11
C LEU A 111 -12.28 1.21 -7.87
N SER A 112 -11.71 0.24 -7.15
CA SER A 112 -10.89 -0.78 -7.77
C SER A 112 -11.72 -2.03 -7.99
N SER A 113 -11.32 -2.82 -8.99
CA SER A 113 -11.95 -4.11 -9.20
C SER A 113 -11.63 -5.04 -8.03
N PRO A 114 -12.56 -5.87 -7.62
CA PRO A 114 -12.29 -6.89 -6.62
C PRO A 114 -11.19 -7.84 -7.10
N ARG A 115 -10.41 -8.28 -6.17
CA ARG A 115 -9.30 -9.16 -6.46
C ARG A 115 -9.51 -10.54 -5.92
#